data_f6b9102d1c7298180c8e7d3fe1d3ff82
#
_entry.id   f6b9102d1c7298180c8e7d3fe1d3ff82
#
_cell.length_a   1.000
_cell.length_b   1.000
_cell.length_c   1.000
_cell.angle_alpha   90.00
_cell.angle_beta   90.00
_cell.angle_gamma   90.00
#
_symmetry.space_group_name_H-M   'P 1'
#
loop_
_entity.id
_entity.type
_entity.pdbx_description
1 polymer ?
#
loop_
_entity_poly.entity_id
_entity_poly.type
_entity_poly.pdbx_seq_one_letter_code
_entity_poly.pdbx_strand_id
1 'polypeptide(L)'
;MYKINELPTPCFVIDEGKLEENLKILHQVEERTGAKILLAQKCFSCFSEYPLIGKYISGTTASGLYEARLGKEEMGLENQVYSPAYRPQDMEELAQICDHIIFNSEKQLRTYLPVLKASGTAKAGLRINPECSTQEGHAIYDPCAPGSRMGIRACDFTDELADLVDGLHFHTLCEQNSDDLETTLRAVEEKFGKWLFKMNWLNMGGGHHITRDDYDIERLISCINRMKETYGLQIYLEPGEAVALNAGYNVTEGLDIVENNGKILILDTSAACHMPDVLEMPYRPPLKGSGLPGEKPYTYRLSCNTCLAGDVIGEYSFDSQIRIGDRLYFEDMAIYSMVKTNTFNGIPLPSIAVMDKAGNCRMIKEFGYEDFKNRLS
;
A
#
# COMPACT_ATOMS: atom_id res chain seq x y z
N MET A 1 -25.19 9.72 11.97
CA MET A 1 -24.19 8.66 12.21
C MET A 1 -24.90 7.33 12.06
N TYR A 2 -24.25 6.38 11.44
CA TYR A 2 -24.77 5.03 11.18
C TYR A 2 -24.10 4.03 12.12
N LYS A 3 -24.72 2.88 12.33
CA LYS A 3 -23.98 1.67 12.72
C LYS A 3 -23.51 0.96 11.45
N ILE A 4 -22.49 0.14 11.55
CA ILE A 4 -21.90 -0.53 10.36
C ILE A 4 -22.92 -1.35 9.58
N ASN A 5 -23.92 -1.91 10.26
CA ASN A 5 -25.03 -2.67 9.65
C ASN A 5 -26.14 -1.79 9.06
N GLU A 6 -26.04 -0.47 9.15
CA GLU A 6 -27.00 0.49 8.60
C GLU A 6 -26.44 1.23 7.37
N LEU A 7 -25.15 1.05 7.06
CA LEU A 7 -24.49 1.70 5.93
C LEU A 7 -25.09 1.24 4.59
N PRO A 8 -25.14 2.10 3.56
CA PRO A 8 -25.41 1.63 2.20
C PRO A 8 -24.32 0.64 1.76
N THR A 9 -24.67 -0.33 0.94
CA THR A 9 -23.75 -1.31 0.38
C THR A 9 -23.63 -1.15 -1.13
N PRO A 10 -22.48 -1.49 -1.74
CA PRO A 10 -21.22 -1.84 -1.08
C PRO A 10 -20.53 -0.62 -0.45
N CYS A 11 -19.80 -0.83 0.66
CA CYS A 11 -19.13 0.24 1.39
C CYS A 11 -17.79 -0.20 1.97
N PHE A 12 -16.73 0.58 1.72
CA PHE A 12 -15.49 0.46 2.48
C PHE A 12 -15.63 1.20 3.82
N VAL A 13 -15.24 0.57 4.89
CA VAL A 13 -15.30 1.14 6.24
C VAL A 13 -13.92 1.09 6.87
N ILE A 14 -13.34 2.24 7.17
CA ILE A 14 -12.08 2.34 7.89
C ILE A 14 -12.35 2.33 9.39
N ASP A 15 -11.67 1.47 10.12
CA ASP A 15 -11.71 1.37 11.57
C ASP A 15 -10.60 2.23 12.18
N GLU A 16 -10.93 3.45 12.62
CA GLU A 16 -9.99 4.39 13.25
C GLU A 16 -9.30 3.79 14.48
N GLY A 17 -9.97 2.92 15.22
CA GLY A 17 -9.39 2.31 16.41
C GLY A 17 -8.20 1.41 16.05
N LYS A 18 -8.41 0.51 15.08
CA LYS A 18 -7.36 -0.39 14.58
C LYS A 18 -6.26 0.37 13.83
N LEU A 19 -6.64 1.37 13.04
CA LEU A 19 -5.67 2.24 12.36
C LEU A 19 -4.73 2.91 13.36
N GLU A 20 -5.28 3.48 14.44
CA GLU A 20 -4.47 4.14 15.47
C GLU A 20 -3.59 3.16 16.26
N GLU A 21 -4.04 1.91 16.48
CA GLU A 21 -3.21 0.86 17.08
C GLU A 21 -1.97 0.56 16.23
N ASN A 22 -2.13 0.39 14.92
CA ASN A 22 -1.02 0.24 13.99
C ASN A 22 -0.08 1.46 14.01
N LEU A 23 -0.63 2.65 13.97
CA LEU A 23 0.14 3.90 13.97
C LEU A 23 1.00 4.04 15.24
N LYS A 24 0.52 3.62 16.39
CA LYS A 24 1.31 3.63 17.64
C LYS A 24 2.53 2.70 17.56
N ILE A 25 2.39 1.54 16.94
CA ILE A 25 3.52 0.62 16.73
C ILE A 25 4.56 1.27 15.82
N LEU A 26 4.13 1.86 14.71
CA LEU A 26 5.02 2.56 13.78
C LEU A 26 5.71 3.75 14.45
N HIS A 27 4.98 4.53 15.22
CA HIS A 27 5.51 5.66 15.97
C HIS A 27 6.61 5.25 16.97
N GLN A 28 6.42 4.14 17.69
CA GLN A 28 7.45 3.60 18.58
C GLN A 28 8.75 3.24 17.84
N VAL A 29 8.67 2.76 16.61
CA VAL A 29 9.86 2.51 15.79
C VAL A 29 10.56 3.83 15.47
N GLU A 30 9.83 4.88 15.09
CA GLU A 30 10.40 6.21 14.86
C GLU A 30 11.06 6.78 16.13
N GLU A 31 10.37 6.73 17.26
CA GLU A 31 10.91 7.25 18.55
C GLU A 31 12.19 6.53 18.99
N ARG A 32 12.25 5.21 18.80
CA ARG A 32 13.40 4.39 19.26
C ARG A 32 14.60 4.47 18.33
N THR A 33 14.41 4.86 17.06
CA THR A 33 15.49 4.82 16.07
C THR A 33 15.82 6.20 15.47
N GLY A 34 14.86 7.13 15.48
CA GLY A 34 14.93 8.36 14.71
C GLY A 34 14.81 8.15 13.20
N ALA A 35 14.40 6.94 12.77
CA ALA A 35 13.98 6.72 11.38
C ALA A 35 12.70 7.50 11.09
N LYS A 36 12.46 7.80 9.82
CA LYS A 36 11.21 8.42 9.37
C LYS A 36 10.38 7.40 8.62
N ILE A 37 9.12 7.27 9.02
CA ILE A 37 8.16 6.36 8.37
C ILE A 37 7.22 7.19 7.51
N LEU A 38 7.03 6.76 6.27
CA LEU A 38 6.20 7.43 5.28
C LEU A 38 5.07 6.48 4.84
N LEU A 39 3.83 6.98 4.84
CA LEU A 39 2.71 6.23 4.29
C LEU A 39 2.87 6.01 2.78
N ALA A 40 2.91 4.76 2.32
CA ALA A 40 2.84 4.45 0.91
C ALA A 40 1.40 4.58 0.38
N GLN A 41 1.11 5.72 -0.28
CA GLN A 41 -0.24 6.07 -0.73
C GLN A 41 -0.82 5.08 -1.74
N LYS A 42 0.02 4.42 -2.54
CA LYS A 42 -0.41 3.34 -3.47
C LYS A 42 -1.18 2.21 -2.79
N CYS A 43 -0.95 2.01 -1.50
CA CYS A 43 -1.62 0.98 -0.69
C CYS A 43 -2.88 1.55 -0.01
N PHE A 44 -2.76 2.74 0.57
CA PHE A 44 -3.82 3.38 1.33
C PHE A 44 -3.83 4.90 1.10
N SER A 45 -4.91 5.42 0.51
CA SER A 45 -5.06 6.84 0.17
C SER A 45 -6.38 7.43 0.70
N CYS A 46 -6.94 6.89 1.78
CA CYS A 46 -8.09 7.49 2.44
C CYS A 46 -7.66 8.76 3.19
N PHE A 47 -7.57 9.85 2.46
CA PHE A 47 -6.98 11.10 2.94
C PHE A 47 -7.77 11.76 4.08
N SER A 48 -9.04 11.40 4.31
CA SER A 48 -9.76 11.82 5.52
C SER A 48 -9.05 11.42 6.82
N GLU A 49 -8.21 10.37 6.75
CA GLU A 49 -7.44 9.85 7.87
C GLU A 49 -6.01 10.42 7.95
N TYR A 50 -5.57 11.19 6.96
CA TYR A 50 -4.23 11.79 6.97
C TYR A 50 -3.96 12.70 8.18
N PRO A 51 -4.94 13.49 8.68
CA PRO A 51 -4.74 14.24 9.93
C PRO A 51 -4.51 13.36 11.17
N LEU A 52 -5.05 12.14 11.20
CA LEU A 52 -4.76 11.16 12.24
C LEU A 52 -3.37 10.55 12.02
N ILE A 53 -3.10 10.06 10.82
CA ILE A 53 -1.84 9.41 10.45
C ILE A 53 -0.64 10.32 10.68
N GLY A 54 -0.72 11.58 10.28
CA GLY A 54 0.35 12.58 10.43
C GLY A 54 0.69 12.97 11.87
N LYS A 55 -0.09 12.50 12.86
CA LYS A 55 0.29 12.64 14.29
C LYS A 55 1.31 11.60 14.74
N TYR A 56 1.45 10.52 13.98
CA TYR A 56 2.22 9.35 14.39
C TYR A 56 3.43 9.07 13.51
N ILE A 57 3.35 9.38 12.21
CA ILE A 57 4.43 9.12 11.25
C ILE A 57 4.84 10.38 10.49
N SER A 58 6.01 10.34 9.86
CA SER A 58 6.70 11.53 9.36
C SER A 58 6.16 12.10 8.05
N GLY A 59 5.34 11.36 7.28
CA GLY A 59 4.82 11.88 6.02
C GLY A 59 4.27 10.82 5.06
N THR A 60 4.38 11.10 3.76
CA THR A 60 3.88 10.26 2.67
C THR A 60 4.95 9.94 1.64
N THR A 61 4.81 8.79 0.96
CA THR A 61 5.51 8.49 -0.27
C THR A 61 4.52 8.23 -1.41
N ALA A 62 4.84 8.78 -2.58
CA ALA A 62 4.00 8.78 -3.76
C ALA A 62 4.61 7.95 -4.89
N SER A 63 3.77 7.44 -5.79
CA SER A 63 4.18 6.74 -7.01
C SER A 63 4.05 7.60 -8.27
N GLY A 64 3.56 8.82 -8.14
CA GLY A 64 3.39 9.79 -9.21
C GLY A 64 2.81 11.12 -8.72
N LEU A 65 2.60 12.06 -9.66
CA LEU A 65 2.22 13.43 -9.36
C LEU A 65 0.94 13.54 -8.52
N TYR A 66 -0.10 12.78 -8.83
CA TYR A 66 -1.38 12.94 -8.13
C TYR A 66 -1.34 12.45 -6.68
N GLU A 67 -0.62 11.37 -6.40
CA GLU A 67 -0.36 10.98 -5.01
C GLU A 67 0.53 12.01 -4.30
N ALA A 68 1.55 12.55 -4.98
CA ALA A 68 2.40 13.59 -4.40
C ALA A 68 1.62 14.87 -4.06
N ARG A 69 0.69 15.30 -4.93
CA ARG A 69 -0.25 16.40 -4.63
C ARG A 69 -1.10 16.07 -3.40
N LEU A 70 -1.72 14.89 -3.41
CA LEU A 70 -2.59 14.45 -2.32
C LEU A 70 -1.85 14.47 -0.97
N GLY A 71 -0.64 13.90 -0.91
CA GLY A 71 0.19 13.93 0.29
C GLY A 71 0.53 15.35 0.74
N LYS A 72 0.88 16.23 -0.21
CA LYS A 72 1.21 17.63 0.07
C LYS A 72 0.02 18.44 0.57
N GLU A 73 -1.15 18.27 -0.06
CA GLU A 73 -2.35 19.05 0.23
C GLU A 73 -3.04 18.59 1.51
N GLU A 74 -3.13 17.27 1.74
CA GLU A 74 -3.96 16.70 2.81
C GLU A 74 -3.18 16.29 4.07
N MET A 75 -1.90 15.94 3.95
CA MET A 75 -1.05 15.65 5.11
C MET A 75 -0.10 16.79 5.43
N GLY A 76 0.53 17.40 4.41
CA GLY A 76 1.38 18.59 4.55
C GLY A 76 2.71 18.35 5.26
N LEU A 77 3.09 17.10 5.51
CA LEU A 77 4.36 16.67 6.10
C LEU A 77 5.38 16.32 5.01
N GLU A 78 6.44 15.58 5.36
CA GLU A 78 7.46 15.15 4.39
C GLU A 78 6.81 14.34 3.26
N ASN A 79 7.18 14.67 2.01
CA ASN A 79 6.56 14.13 0.82
C ASN A 79 7.64 13.62 -0.14
N GLN A 80 7.73 12.32 -0.31
CA GLN A 80 8.67 11.69 -1.23
C GLN A 80 7.96 11.11 -2.44
N VAL A 81 8.67 10.95 -3.55
CA VAL A 81 8.12 10.31 -4.75
C VAL A 81 9.15 9.40 -5.41
N TYR A 82 8.69 8.20 -5.77
CA TYR A 82 9.42 7.30 -6.66
C TYR A 82 8.53 6.85 -7.81
N SER A 83 9.02 6.93 -9.03
CA SER A 83 8.40 6.32 -10.20
C SER A 83 9.46 5.65 -11.09
N PRO A 84 9.14 4.51 -11.74
CA PRO A 84 10.06 3.88 -12.71
C PRO A 84 10.40 4.80 -13.88
N ALA A 85 9.52 5.73 -14.22
CA ALA A 85 9.77 6.78 -15.21
C ALA A 85 8.84 7.97 -14.97
N TYR A 86 9.38 9.17 -15.03
CA TYR A 86 8.63 10.41 -14.89
C TYR A 86 8.25 10.99 -16.24
N ARG A 87 7.06 11.57 -16.34
CA ARG A 87 6.66 12.36 -17.51
C ARG A 87 7.29 13.75 -17.42
N PRO A 88 7.82 14.29 -18.53
CA PRO A 88 8.48 15.62 -18.51
C PRO A 88 7.60 16.73 -17.92
N GLN A 89 6.31 16.73 -18.25
CA GLN A 89 5.37 17.77 -17.79
C GLN A 89 5.09 17.74 -16.28
N ASP A 90 5.42 16.65 -15.60
CA ASP A 90 5.15 16.52 -14.15
C ASP A 90 6.33 17.01 -13.29
N MET A 91 7.52 17.11 -13.88
CA MET A 91 8.77 17.27 -13.11
C MET A 91 8.90 18.63 -12.43
N GLU A 92 8.46 19.72 -13.07
CA GLU A 92 8.55 21.07 -12.46
C GLU A 92 7.71 21.15 -11.19
N GLU A 93 6.51 20.59 -11.22
CA GLU A 93 5.63 20.57 -10.06
C GLU A 93 6.13 19.61 -8.98
N LEU A 94 6.53 18.38 -9.34
CA LEU A 94 7.13 17.44 -8.39
C LEU A 94 8.34 18.04 -7.68
N ALA A 95 9.21 18.78 -8.39
CA ALA A 95 10.36 19.43 -7.81
C ALA A 95 10.01 20.56 -6.80
N GLN A 96 8.79 21.08 -6.85
CA GLN A 96 8.30 22.11 -5.92
C GLN A 96 7.60 21.54 -4.69
N ILE A 97 6.89 20.40 -4.85
CA ILE A 97 6.01 19.84 -3.81
C ILE A 97 6.61 18.66 -3.06
N CYS A 98 7.68 18.03 -3.59
CA CYS A 98 8.35 16.90 -2.94
C CYS A 98 9.64 17.33 -2.23
N ASP A 99 9.94 16.66 -1.13
CA ASP A 99 11.22 16.81 -0.42
C ASP A 99 12.31 15.94 -1.07
N HIS A 100 11.94 14.71 -1.49
CA HIS A 100 12.83 13.81 -2.22
C HIS A 100 12.18 13.30 -3.50
N ILE A 101 12.93 13.31 -4.61
CA ILE A 101 12.55 12.68 -5.87
C ILE A 101 13.55 11.57 -6.17
N ILE A 102 13.05 10.34 -6.22
CA ILE A 102 13.85 9.14 -6.38
C ILE A 102 13.75 8.68 -7.84
N PHE A 103 14.88 8.70 -8.54
CA PHE A 103 14.98 8.26 -9.93
C PHE A 103 15.27 6.77 -10.02
N ASN A 104 14.84 6.17 -11.13
CA ASN A 104 15.03 4.76 -11.42
C ASN A 104 16.24 4.48 -12.32
N SER A 105 16.76 5.50 -12.99
CA SER A 105 17.87 5.35 -13.95
C SER A 105 18.75 6.59 -14.00
N GLU A 106 20.03 6.38 -14.35
CA GLU A 106 20.99 7.46 -14.61
C GLU A 106 20.46 8.47 -15.63
N LYS A 107 19.84 7.97 -16.72
CA LYS A 107 19.33 8.84 -17.78
C LYS A 107 18.30 9.83 -17.25
N GLN A 108 17.33 9.37 -16.46
CA GLN A 108 16.30 10.24 -15.87
C GLN A 108 16.90 11.18 -14.82
N LEU A 109 17.78 10.70 -13.96
CA LEU A 109 18.50 11.54 -13.00
C LEU A 109 19.19 12.70 -13.71
N ARG A 110 20.03 12.41 -14.71
CA ARG A 110 20.77 13.46 -15.44
C ARG A 110 19.85 14.42 -16.20
N THR A 111 18.75 13.91 -16.76
CA THR A 111 17.77 14.73 -17.48
C THR A 111 17.10 15.75 -16.56
N TYR A 112 16.72 15.34 -15.35
CA TYR A 112 15.89 16.17 -14.46
C TYR A 112 16.66 16.84 -13.31
N LEU A 113 17.92 16.48 -13.08
CA LEU A 113 18.73 17.13 -12.05
C LEU A 113 18.82 18.67 -12.19
N PRO A 114 18.87 19.27 -13.40
CA PRO A 114 18.79 20.72 -13.55
C PRO A 114 17.48 21.32 -13.04
N VAL A 115 16.34 20.63 -13.22
CA VAL A 115 15.02 21.08 -12.74
C VAL A 115 15.00 21.09 -11.20
N LEU A 116 15.52 20.04 -10.56
CA LEU A 116 15.61 19.96 -9.10
C LEU A 116 16.52 21.06 -8.55
N LYS A 117 17.68 21.30 -9.19
CA LYS A 117 18.60 22.36 -8.79
C LYS A 117 17.97 23.75 -8.92
N ALA A 118 17.15 23.97 -9.95
CA ALA A 118 16.46 25.23 -10.16
C ALA A 118 15.36 25.48 -9.11
N SER A 119 14.64 24.44 -8.69
CA SER A 119 13.61 24.56 -7.63
C SER A 119 14.22 24.80 -6.25
N GLY A 120 15.40 24.21 -5.99
CA GLY A 120 16.12 24.34 -4.71
C GLY A 120 15.44 23.62 -3.53
N THR A 121 14.34 22.91 -3.76
CA THR A 121 13.53 22.25 -2.71
C THR A 121 13.83 20.75 -2.66
N ALA A 122 13.57 20.04 -3.74
CA ALA A 122 13.69 18.58 -3.78
C ALA A 122 15.15 18.10 -3.82
N LYS A 123 15.44 17.06 -3.03
CA LYS A 123 16.69 16.31 -3.06
C LYS A 123 16.59 15.13 -4.03
N ALA A 124 17.69 14.85 -4.72
CA ALA A 124 17.75 13.74 -5.65
C ALA A 124 18.10 12.42 -4.95
N GLY A 125 17.34 11.38 -5.23
CA GLY A 125 17.66 10.01 -4.88
C GLY A 125 17.75 9.08 -6.06
N LEU A 126 18.37 7.92 -5.87
CA LEU A 126 18.45 6.89 -6.89
C LEU A 126 18.02 5.54 -6.30
N ARG A 127 17.08 4.87 -6.95
CA ARG A 127 16.72 3.51 -6.57
C ARG A 127 17.78 2.54 -7.02
N ILE A 128 18.28 1.74 -6.12
CA ILE A 128 19.23 0.65 -6.37
C ILE A 128 18.53 -0.70 -6.39
N ASN A 129 19.04 -1.63 -7.16
CA ASN A 129 18.65 -3.03 -7.17
C ASN A 129 19.80 -3.87 -6.57
N PRO A 130 19.65 -4.37 -5.34
CA PRO A 130 20.67 -5.19 -4.71
C PRO A 130 20.78 -6.61 -5.31
N GLU A 131 19.91 -6.96 -6.28
CA GLU A 131 19.87 -8.30 -6.88
C GLU A 131 19.81 -9.40 -5.81
N CYS A 132 19.01 -9.13 -4.77
CA CYS A 132 18.75 -10.02 -3.65
C CYS A 132 17.25 -10.11 -3.48
N SER A 133 16.68 -11.28 -3.74
CA SER A 133 15.28 -11.57 -3.52
C SER A 133 15.12 -12.55 -2.37
N THR A 134 14.22 -12.22 -1.46
CA THR A 134 13.77 -13.10 -0.38
C THR A 134 12.31 -13.52 -0.60
N GLN A 135 11.76 -13.22 -1.80
CA GLN A 135 10.39 -13.56 -2.15
C GLN A 135 10.25 -15.07 -2.43
N GLU A 136 9.42 -15.73 -1.65
CA GLU A 136 9.08 -17.16 -1.86
C GLU A 136 7.76 -17.35 -2.62
N GLY A 137 7.03 -16.27 -2.87
CA GLY A 137 5.70 -16.29 -3.45
C GLY A 137 5.68 -16.00 -4.95
N HIS A 138 4.95 -14.98 -5.33
CA HIS A 138 4.67 -14.68 -6.73
C HIS A 138 5.72 -13.78 -7.37
N ALA A 139 6.29 -14.22 -8.49
CA ALA A 139 7.31 -13.49 -9.24
C ALA A 139 6.91 -12.05 -9.64
N ILE A 140 5.61 -11.76 -9.71
CA ILE A 140 5.08 -10.42 -10.01
C ILE A 140 5.45 -9.38 -8.93
N TYR A 141 5.72 -9.83 -7.70
CA TYR A 141 6.11 -8.96 -6.57
C TYR A 141 7.60 -9.00 -6.26
N ASP A 142 8.40 -9.63 -7.11
CA ASP A 142 9.85 -9.63 -6.96
C ASP A 142 10.51 -8.51 -7.78
N PRO A 143 10.87 -7.37 -7.17
CA PRO A 143 11.52 -6.28 -7.86
C PRO A 143 13.00 -6.55 -8.21
N CYS A 144 13.58 -7.62 -7.66
CA CYS A 144 14.96 -8.03 -7.89
C CYS A 144 15.08 -9.19 -8.90
N ALA A 145 13.97 -9.70 -9.43
CA ALA A 145 13.98 -10.77 -10.42
C ALA A 145 14.77 -10.39 -11.69
N PRO A 146 15.39 -11.36 -12.38
CA PRO A 146 16.01 -11.11 -13.67
C PRO A 146 15.04 -10.45 -14.65
N GLY A 147 15.46 -9.37 -15.31
CA GLY A 147 14.62 -8.58 -16.22
C GLY A 147 13.73 -7.54 -15.53
N SER A 148 13.80 -7.40 -14.21
CA SER A 148 13.12 -6.32 -13.50
C SER A 148 13.60 -4.94 -14.00
N ARG A 149 12.64 -4.03 -14.18
CA ARG A 149 12.93 -2.62 -14.52
C ARG A 149 13.23 -1.75 -13.29
N MET A 150 13.25 -2.32 -12.08
CA MET A 150 13.28 -1.58 -10.83
C MET A 150 14.69 -1.38 -10.30
N GLY A 151 15.19 -0.14 -10.39
CA GLY A 151 16.46 0.27 -9.79
C GLY A 151 17.71 -0.04 -10.63
N ILE A 152 18.80 0.61 -10.27
CA ILE A 152 20.12 0.44 -10.91
C ILE A 152 20.88 -0.68 -10.19
N ARG A 153 21.48 -1.60 -10.95
CA ARG A 153 22.33 -2.65 -10.41
C ARG A 153 23.73 -2.11 -10.07
N ALA A 154 24.45 -2.80 -9.21
CA ALA A 154 25.78 -2.37 -8.76
C ALA A 154 26.78 -2.28 -9.92
N CYS A 155 26.68 -3.13 -10.94
CA CYS A 155 27.56 -3.08 -12.11
C CYS A 155 27.38 -1.81 -12.96
N ASP A 156 26.23 -1.16 -12.87
CA ASP A 156 25.87 0.06 -13.59
C ASP A 156 25.98 1.33 -12.71
N PHE A 157 26.30 1.17 -11.41
CA PHE A 157 26.43 2.27 -10.45
C PHE A 157 27.89 2.73 -10.31
N THR A 158 28.15 4.02 -10.46
CA THR A 158 29.49 4.60 -10.49
C THR A 158 29.72 5.63 -9.40
N ASP A 159 30.98 5.96 -9.11
CA ASP A 159 31.33 7.03 -8.16
C ASP A 159 30.77 8.39 -8.62
N GLU A 160 30.74 8.64 -9.94
CA GLU A 160 30.15 9.85 -10.51
C GLU A 160 28.63 9.93 -10.22
N LEU A 161 27.92 8.81 -10.33
CA LEU A 161 26.49 8.77 -9.99
C LEU A 161 26.25 9.02 -8.51
N ALA A 162 27.10 8.46 -7.65
CA ALA A 162 27.03 8.71 -6.22
C ALA A 162 27.19 10.20 -5.86
N ASP A 163 28.00 10.93 -6.61
CA ASP A 163 28.22 12.38 -6.41
C ASP A 163 27.05 13.25 -6.91
N LEU A 164 26.08 12.68 -7.63
CA LEU A 164 24.91 13.38 -8.16
C LEU A 164 23.65 13.28 -7.29
N VAL A 165 23.65 12.41 -6.28
CA VAL A 165 22.47 12.11 -5.47
C VAL A 165 22.72 12.36 -3.99
N ASP A 166 21.66 12.71 -3.26
CA ASP A 166 21.70 12.93 -1.82
C ASP A 166 21.48 11.62 -1.05
N GLY A 167 20.86 10.62 -1.66
CA GLY A 167 20.55 9.36 -1.01
C GLY A 167 20.19 8.22 -1.95
N LEU A 168 20.09 7.04 -1.37
CA LEU A 168 19.71 5.81 -2.07
C LEU A 168 18.38 5.27 -1.56
N HIS A 169 17.71 4.55 -2.42
CA HIS A 169 16.44 3.89 -2.12
C HIS A 169 16.49 2.45 -2.65
N PHE A 170 15.95 1.52 -1.90
CA PHE A 170 15.57 0.20 -2.40
C PHE A 170 14.19 -0.19 -1.89
N HIS A 171 13.52 -1.07 -2.61
CA HIS A 171 12.26 -1.66 -2.19
C HIS A 171 12.24 -3.09 -2.72
N THR A 172 12.45 -4.06 -1.85
CA THR A 172 12.68 -5.47 -2.18
C THR A 172 11.69 -6.39 -1.50
N LEU A 173 11.06 -5.94 -0.42
CA LEU A 173 10.15 -6.72 0.40
C LEU A 173 8.70 -6.58 -0.06
N CYS A 174 7.92 -7.63 0.20
CA CYS A 174 6.46 -7.64 0.08
C CYS A 174 5.90 -8.53 1.18
N GLU A 175 5.22 -7.95 2.17
CA GLU A 175 4.63 -8.62 3.34
C GLU A 175 5.63 -9.47 4.16
N GLN A 176 6.89 -9.04 4.23
CA GLN A 176 7.97 -9.81 4.84
C GLN A 176 8.38 -9.27 6.20
N ASN A 177 9.07 -10.14 6.97
CA ASN A 177 9.57 -9.83 8.30
C ASN A 177 10.98 -9.21 8.25
N SER A 178 11.51 -8.82 9.36
CA SER A 178 12.79 -8.09 9.51
C SER A 178 14.04 -8.93 9.24
N ASP A 179 13.98 -10.26 9.25
CA ASP A 179 15.06 -11.15 8.82
C ASP A 179 15.29 -11.08 7.31
N ASP A 180 14.24 -10.91 6.52
CA ASP A 180 14.34 -10.63 5.09
C ASP A 180 14.97 -9.27 4.81
N LEU A 181 14.65 -8.25 5.62
CA LEU A 181 15.34 -6.96 5.58
C LEU A 181 16.83 -7.13 5.91
N GLU A 182 17.16 -7.84 6.96
CA GLU A 182 18.58 -8.08 7.34
C GLU A 182 19.35 -8.74 6.20
N THR A 183 18.76 -9.73 5.55
CA THR A 183 19.31 -10.39 4.37
C THR A 183 19.53 -9.43 3.21
N THR A 184 18.53 -8.60 2.92
CA THR A 184 18.63 -7.55 1.88
C THR A 184 19.72 -6.53 2.21
N LEU A 185 19.81 -6.08 3.48
CA LEU A 185 20.81 -5.10 3.89
C LEU A 185 22.24 -5.63 3.72
N ARG A 186 22.51 -6.91 3.98
CA ARG A 186 23.81 -7.53 3.70
C ARG A 186 24.18 -7.42 2.22
N ALA A 187 23.23 -7.68 1.32
CA ALA A 187 23.46 -7.53 -0.13
C ALA A 187 23.66 -6.06 -0.55
N VAL A 188 22.93 -5.13 0.08
CA VAL A 188 23.11 -3.68 -0.16
C VAL A 188 24.49 -3.25 0.31
N GLU A 189 24.95 -3.67 1.48
CA GLU A 189 26.27 -3.34 2.01
C GLU A 189 27.39 -3.94 1.17
N GLU A 190 27.25 -5.20 0.77
CA GLU A 190 28.25 -5.86 -0.11
C GLU A 190 28.42 -5.14 -1.44
N LYS A 191 27.31 -4.74 -2.08
CA LYS A 191 27.31 -4.20 -3.45
C LYS A 191 27.44 -2.69 -3.49
N PHE A 192 26.87 -1.97 -2.53
CA PHE A 192 26.77 -0.50 -2.54
C PHE A 192 27.43 0.16 -1.32
N GLY A 193 27.96 -0.59 -0.35
CA GLY A 193 28.44 -0.08 0.93
C GLY A 193 29.44 1.05 0.82
N LYS A 194 30.38 1.00 -0.14
CA LYS A 194 31.34 2.10 -0.33
C LYS A 194 30.72 3.44 -0.67
N TRP A 195 29.53 3.43 -1.29
CA TRP A 195 28.81 4.65 -1.66
C TRP A 195 27.86 5.13 -0.57
N LEU A 196 27.42 4.27 0.33
CA LEU A 196 26.59 4.65 1.46
C LEU A 196 27.25 5.72 2.34
N PHE A 197 28.60 5.71 2.45
CA PHE A 197 29.35 6.75 3.17
C PHE A 197 29.27 8.15 2.54
N LYS A 198 28.82 8.25 1.29
CA LYS A 198 28.62 9.52 0.59
C LYS A 198 27.18 10.04 0.70
N MET A 199 26.25 9.22 1.19
CA MET A 199 24.82 9.53 1.23
C MET A 199 24.43 10.24 2.51
N ASN A 200 23.41 11.08 2.43
CA ASN A 200 22.77 11.71 3.58
C ASN A 200 21.64 10.83 4.13
N TRP A 201 21.03 9.99 3.29
CA TRP A 201 19.91 9.14 3.67
C TRP A 201 19.87 7.82 2.89
N LEU A 202 19.22 6.84 3.51
CA LEU A 202 18.86 5.57 2.89
C LEU A 202 17.37 5.31 3.13
N ASN A 203 16.61 5.16 2.06
CA ASN A 203 15.23 4.73 2.11
C ASN A 203 15.17 3.22 1.83
N MET A 204 14.71 2.46 2.81
CA MET A 204 14.64 0.99 2.74
C MET A 204 13.32 0.49 2.12
N GLY A 205 12.50 1.41 1.58
CA GLY A 205 11.25 1.08 0.90
C GLY A 205 10.15 0.56 1.80
N GLY A 206 9.18 -0.09 1.16
CA GLY A 206 8.03 -0.72 1.82
C GLY A 206 8.12 -2.24 1.88
N GLY A 207 6.97 -2.88 2.10
CA GLY A 207 6.86 -4.33 2.23
C GLY A 207 7.24 -4.86 3.62
N HIS A 208 7.58 -3.96 4.55
CA HIS A 208 7.80 -4.27 5.97
C HIS A 208 6.47 -4.43 6.68
N HIS A 209 6.14 -5.64 7.09
CA HIS A 209 4.85 -5.95 7.73
C HIS A 209 4.84 -5.67 9.24
N ILE A 210 5.32 -4.50 9.65
CA ILE A 210 5.71 -4.09 11.01
C ILE A 210 4.60 -4.31 12.06
N THR A 211 3.34 -4.16 11.66
CA THR A 211 2.17 -4.25 12.56
C THR A 211 1.54 -5.64 12.59
N ARG A 212 2.14 -6.63 11.90
CA ARG A 212 1.74 -8.03 12.00
C ARG A 212 2.22 -8.62 13.33
N ASP A 213 1.40 -9.44 13.96
CA ASP A 213 1.64 -9.96 15.32
C ASP A 213 2.97 -10.72 15.49
N ASP A 214 3.45 -11.36 14.42
CA ASP A 214 4.70 -12.16 14.42
C ASP A 214 5.92 -11.38 13.93
N TYR A 215 5.80 -10.05 13.70
CA TYR A 215 6.90 -9.25 13.20
C TYR A 215 7.95 -8.97 14.28
N ASP A 216 9.23 -9.22 13.98
CA ASP A 216 10.34 -8.96 14.88
C ASP A 216 10.77 -7.48 14.83
N ILE A 217 10.12 -6.66 15.65
CA ILE A 217 10.37 -5.20 15.76
C ILE A 217 11.78 -4.94 16.30
N GLU A 218 12.29 -5.75 17.23
CA GLU A 218 13.62 -5.54 17.82
C GLU A 218 14.72 -5.73 16.77
N ARG A 219 14.58 -6.70 15.88
CA ARG A 219 15.49 -6.87 14.75
C ARG A 219 15.42 -5.70 13.77
N LEU A 220 14.22 -5.20 13.46
CA LEU A 220 14.06 -3.99 12.64
C LEU A 220 14.82 -2.81 13.23
N ILE A 221 14.63 -2.55 14.53
CA ILE A 221 15.31 -1.46 15.24
C ILE A 221 16.84 -1.66 15.21
N SER A 222 17.32 -2.89 15.40
CA SER A 222 18.74 -3.20 15.29
C SER A 222 19.29 -2.94 13.90
N CYS A 223 18.57 -3.33 12.85
CA CYS A 223 18.94 -3.06 11.46
C CYS A 223 19.01 -1.56 11.17
N ILE A 224 18.03 -0.80 11.59
CA ILE A 224 17.98 0.66 11.40
C ILE A 224 19.16 1.34 12.11
N ASN A 225 19.35 1.06 13.40
CA ASN A 225 20.41 1.68 14.18
C ASN A 225 21.81 1.32 13.66
N ARG A 226 22.03 0.08 13.24
CA ARG A 226 23.28 -0.37 12.63
C ARG A 226 23.60 0.43 11.35
N MET A 227 22.66 0.58 10.45
CA MET A 227 22.87 1.36 9.21
C MET A 227 23.11 2.84 9.49
N LYS A 228 22.35 3.39 10.43
CA LYS A 228 22.49 4.78 10.87
C LYS A 228 23.85 5.04 11.50
N GLU A 229 24.30 4.21 12.42
CA GLU A 229 25.56 4.35 13.13
C GLU A 229 26.77 4.08 12.23
N THR A 230 26.69 3.08 11.35
CA THR A 230 27.80 2.71 10.46
C THR A 230 28.06 3.77 9.39
N TYR A 231 27.01 4.32 8.80
CA TYR A 231 27.12 5.18 7.63
C TYR A 231 26.73 6.65 7.87
N GLY A 232 26.20 7.00 9.04
CA GLY A 232 25.74 8.37 9.36
C GLY A 232 24.46 8.78 8.66
N LEU A 233 23.58 7.82 8.31
CA LEU A 233 22.42 8.02 7.44
C LEU A 233 21.14 8.40 8.21
N GLN A 234 20.31 9.27 7.63
CA GLN A 234 18.89 9.29 7.95
C GLN A 234 18.22 8.10 7.27
N ILE A 235 17.51 7.29 8.05
CA ILE A 235 16.81 6.12 7.54
C ILE A 235 15.32 6.46 7.30
N TYR A 236 14.79 5.92 6.19
CA TYR A 236 13.37 6.00 5.81
C TYR A 236 12.80 4.61 5.61
N LEU A 237 11.52 4.44 5.93
CA LEU A 237 10.69 3.28 5.61
C LEU A 237 9.40 3.74 4.95
N GLU A 238 8.85 2.93 4.04
CA GLU A 238 7.64 3.24 3.27
C GLU A 238 6.56 2.14 3.41
N PRO A 239 6.16 1.76 4.64
CA PRO A 239 5.10 0.77 4.78
C PRO A 239 3.79 1.31 4.20
N GLY A 240 3.06 0.44 3.51
CA GLY A 240 1.68 0.69 3.11
C GLY A 240 0.74 -0.15 3.95
N GLU A 241 0.81 -1.45 3.80
CA GLU A 241 -0.04 -2.42 4.49
C GLU A 241 0.04 -2.29 6.01
N ALA A 242 1.25 -2.21 6.57
CA ALA A 242 1.44 -2.10 8.01
C ALA A 242 0.75 -0.86 8.62
N VAL A 243 0.46 0.19 7.84
CA VAL A 243 -0.28 1.36 8.33
C VAL A 243 -1.75 1.00 8.58
N ALA A 244 -2.39 0.30 7.65
CA ALA A 244 -3.83 0.05 7.69
C ALA A 244 -4.20 -1.45 7.74
N LEU A 245 -3.27 -2.31 8.18
CA LEU A 245 -3.47 -3.75 8.32
C LEU A 245 -4.66 -4.02 9.25
N ASN A 246 -5.59 -4.85 8.78
CA ASN A 246 -6.84 -5.19 9.48
C ASN A 246 -7.73 -3.99 9.86
N ALA A 247 -7.42 -2.78 9.39
CA ALA A 247 -8.13 -1.55 9.76
C ALA A 247 -9.27 -1.19 8.80
N GLY A 248 -9.80 -2.15 8.05
CA GLY A 248 -10.93 -1.86 7.17
C GLY A 248 -11.77 -3.06 6.78
N TYR A 249 -13.00 -2.75 6.39
CA TYR A 249 -13.99 -3.72 5.93
C TYR A 249 -14.51 -3.34 4.54
N ASN A 250 -14.90 -4.34 3.74
CA ASN A 250 -15.87 -4.16 2.67
C ASN A 250 -17.20 -4.75 3.14
N VAL A 251 -18.19 -3.88 3.33
CA VAL A 251 -19.55 -4.28 3.71
C VAL A 251 -20.36 -4.47 2.45
N THR A 252 -20.97 -5.65 2.31
CA THR A 252 -21.71 -6.07 1.13
C THR A 252 -23.01 -6.75 1.50
N GLU A 253 -23.93 -6.87 0.57
CA GLU A 253 -25.25 -7.50 0.76
C GLU A 253 -25.48 -8.60 -0.28
N GLY A 254 -26.15 -9.67 0.13
CA GLY A 254 -26.58 -10.75 -0.75
C GLY A 254 -27.75 -10.34 -1.64
N LEU A 255 -27.57 -10.36 -2.94
CA LEU A 255 -28.58 -9.98 -3.93
C LEU A 255 -29.44 -11.16 -4.38
N ASP A 256 -28.80 -12.33 -4.58
CA ASP A 256 -29.50 -13.54 -5.07
C ASP A 256 -28.73 -14.80 -4.67
N ILE A 257 -29.44 -15.94 -4.68
CA ILE A 257 -28.85 -17.26 -4.44
C ILE A 257 -29.26 -18.18 -5.58
N VAL A 258 -28.29 -18.63 -6.34
CA VAL A 258 -28.50 -19.60 -7.42
C VAL A 258 -27.90 -20.96 -7.05
N GLU A 259 -28.42 -22.03 -7.64
CA GLU A 259 -27.94 -23.39 -7.40
C GLU A 259 -27.40 -24.00 -8.68
N ASN A 260 -26.11 -24.28 -8.69
CA ASN A 260 -25.42 -24.98 -9.77
C ASN A 260 -24.22 -25.74 -9.20
N ASN A 261 -24.37 -27.01 -8.99
CA ASN A 261 -23.38 -27.88 -8.34
C ASN A 261 -22.94 -27.33 -6.98
N GLY A 262 -23.89 -26.76 -6.22
CA GLY A 262 -23.71 -26.07 -4.94
C GLY A 262 -24.40 -24.71 -4.94
N LYS A 263 -24.47 -24.11 -3.76
CA LYS A 263 -25.09 -22.78 -3.57
C LYS A 263 -24.09 -21.68 -3.93
N ILE A 264 -24.53 -20.74 -4.76
CA ILE A 264 -23.78 -19.57 -5.17
C ILE A 264 -24.55 -18.35 -4.69
N LEU A 265 -23.93 -17.57 -3.79
CA LEU A 265 -24.46 -16.29 -3.32
C LEU A 265 -23.89 -15.18 -4.21
N ILE A 266 -24.76 -14.40 -4.82
CA ILE A 266 -24.40 -13.23 -5.62
C ILE A 266 -24.45 -12.00 -4.72
N LEU A 267 -23.34 -11.27 -4.68
CA LEU A 267 -23.16 -10.08 -3.85
C LEU A 267 -23.22 -8.79 -4.68
N ASP A 268 -23.51 -7.66 -4.04
CA ASP A 268 -23.43 -6.33 -4.64
C ASP A 268 -22.01 -5.75 -4.72
N THR A 269 -21.04 -6.38 -4.05
CA THR A 269 -19.60 -6.11 -4.26
C THR A 269 -19.05 -6.96 -5.41
N SER A 270 -17.84 -6.65 -5.88
CA SER A 270 -17.18 -7.34 -7.00
C SER A 270 -15.70 -7.56 -6.71
N ALA A 271 -15.21 -8.78 -6.93
CA ALA A 271 -13.78 -9.04 -6.89
C ALA A 271 -13.04 -8.21 -7.94
N ALA A 272 -13.52 -8.22 -9.18
CA ALA A 272 -12.91 -7.49 -10.29
C ALA A 272 -12.90 -5.96 -10.12
N CYS A 273 -13.92 -5.40 -9.44
CA CYS A 273 -14.10 -3.95 -9.33
C CYS A 273 -13.63 -3.37 -8.00
N HIS A 274 -13.77 -4.12 -6.89
CA HIS A 274 -13.60 -3.57 -5.54
C HIS A 274 -12.46 -4.21 -4.75
N MET A 275 -12.01 -5.42 -5.12
CA MET A 275 -10.89 -6.13 -4.51
C MET A 275 -10.11 -6.92 -5.57
N PRO A 276 -9.54 -6.24 -6.59
CA PRO A 276 -9.00 -6.92 -7.78
C PRO A 276 -7.83 -7.87 -7.47
N ASP A 277 -7.11 -7.70 -6.37
CA ASP A 277 -6.04 -8.61 -5.97
C ASP A 277 -6.55 -10.04 -5.70
N VAL A 278 -7.83 -10.22 -5.37
CA VAL A 278 -8.46 -11.54 -5.28
C VAL A 278 -8.35 -12.32 -6.59
N LEU A 279 -8.38 -11.63 -7.74
CA LEU A 279 -8.24 -12.24 -9.08
C LEU A 279 -6.81 -12.15 -9.63
N GLU A 280 -6.11 -11.04 -9.37
CA GLU A 280 -4.75 -10.79 -9.87
C GLU A 280 -3.72 -11.64 -9.13
N MET A 281 -3.93 -11.84 -7.85
CA MET A 281 -3.08 -12.59 -6.92
C MET A 281 -3.95 -13.50 -6.05
N PRO A 282 -4.52 -14.58 -6.62
CA PRO A 282 -5.61 -15.31 -6.00
C PRO A 282 -5.39 -15.63 -4.52
N TYR A 283 -6.20 -15.04 -3.68
CA TYR A 283 -6.31 -15.33 -2.26
C TYR A 283 -7.78 -15.32 -1.84
N ARG A 284 -8.08 -15.86 -0.69
CA ARG A 284 -9.42 -15.86 -0.12
C ARG A 284 -9.47 -14.79 0.99
N PRO A 285 -10.12 -13.63 0.77
CA PRO A 285 -10.23 -12.60 1.79
C PRO A 285 -10.82 -13.13 3.10
N PRO A 286 -10.33 -12.70 4.27
CA PRO A 286 -10.99 -12.98 5.54
C PRO A 286 -12.43 -12.45 5.52
N LEU A 287 -13.36 -13.26 6.00
CA LEU A 287 -14.77 -12.90 6.07
C LEU A 287 -15.30 -13.17 7.48
N LYS A 288 -15.80 -12.14 8.12
CA LYS A 288 -16.23 -12.17 9.53
C LYS A 288 -17.26 -13.27 9.77
N GLY A 289 -16.98 -14.15 10.74
CA GLY A 289 -17.88 -15.22 11.15
C GLY A 289 -17.96 -16.42 10.20
N SER A 290 -17.20 -16.42 9.10
CA SER A 290 -17.14 -17.57 8.18
C SER A 290 -16.09 -18.61 8.59
N GLY A 291 -16.15 -19.75 7.94
CA GLY A 291 -15.16 -20.83 8.01
C GLY A 291 -14.67 -21.25 6.62
N LEU A 292 -13.78 -22.23 6.60
CA LEU A 292 -13.34 -22.89 5.37
C LEU A 292 -14.51 -23.67 4.73
N PRO A 293 -14.49 -23.95 3.42
CA PRO A 293 -15.51 -24.75 2.77
C PRO A 293 -15.71 -26.10 3.49
N GLY A 294 -16.96 -26.37 3.90
CA GLY A 294 -17.31 -27.61 4.62
C GLY A 294 -16.97 -27.62 6.11
N GLU A 295 -16.32 -26.61 6.65
CA GLU A 295 -16.04 -26.49 8.08
C GLU A 295 -17.33 -26.27 8.92
N LYS A 296 -18.26 -25.51 8.33
CA LYS A 296 -19.57 -25.20 8.92
C LYS A 296 -20.71 -25.77 8.07
N PRO A 297 -21.94 -25.85 8.62
CA PRO A 297 -23.06 -26.56 7.96
C PRO A 297 -23.46 -26.04 6.57
N TYR A 298 -23.26 -24.75 6.29
CA TYR A 298 -23.76 -24.12 5.06
C TYR A 298 -22.63 -23.51 4.26
N THR A 299 -22.25 -24.14 3.16
CA THR A 299 -21.20 -23.66 2.25
C THR A 299 -21.80 -22.93 1.06
N TYR A 300 -21.21 -21.81 0.71
CA TYR A 300 -21.54 -21.00 -0.46
C TYR A 300 -20.28 -20.62 -1.23
N ARG A 301 -20.37 -20.62 -2.56
CA ARG A 301 -19.46 -19.87 -3.42
C ARG A 301 -19.95 -18.42 -3.45
N LEU A 302 -19.10 -17.47 -3.09
CA LEU A 302 -19.41 -16.05 -3.16
C LEU A 302 -18.99 -15.52 -4.51
N SER A 303 -19.95 -15.05 -5.28
CA SER A 303 -19.80 -14.48 -6.61
C SER A 303 -20.33 -13.05 -6.61
N CYS A 304 -20.14 -12.36 -7.70
CA CYS A 304 -20.46 -10.94 -7.80
C CYS A 304 -21.46 -10.67 -8.92
N ASN A 305 -21.92 -9.44 -9.05
CA ASN A 305 -22.97 -9.04 -9.97
C ASN A 305 -22.48 -8.51 -11.32
N THR A 306 -21.18 -8.66 -11.65
CA THR A 306 -20.66 -8.35 -12.99
C THR A 306 -20.96 -9.47 -13.98
N CYS A 307 -20.87 -9.18 -15.29
CA CYS A 307 -21.00 -10.18 -16.35
C CYS A 307 -19.70 -11.01 -16.57
N LEU A 308 -18.64 -10.77 -15.80
CA LEU A 308 -17.43 -11.56 -15.85
C LEU A 308 -17.66 -12.91 -15.14
N ALA A 309 -17.66 -14.02 -15.87
CA ALA A 309 -17.88 -15.35 -15.30
C ALA A 309 -16.88 -15.70 -14.17
N GLY A 310 -15.66 -15.16 -14.22
CA GLY A 310 -14.61 -15.34 -13.21
C GLY A 310 -14.68 -14.36 -12.04
N ASP A 311 -15.71 -13.51 -11.93
CA ASP A 311 -15.88 -12.58 -10.81
C ASP A 311 -16.38 -13.32 -9.57
N VAL A 312 -15.49 -14.06 -8.95
CA VAL A 312 -15.72 -14.95 -7.81
C VAL A 312 -14.72 -14.60 -6.71
N ILE A 313 -15.21 -14.40 -5.48
CA ILE A 313 -14.37 -14.07 -4.35
C ILE A 313 -13.78 -15.32 -3.71
N GLY A 314 -14.59 -16.37 -3.55
CA GLY A 314 -14.13 -17.63 -2.95
C GLY A 314 -15.26 -18.49 -2.41
N GLU A 315 -14.91 -19.57 -1.73
CA GLU A 315 -15.86 -20.45 -1.06
C GLU A 315 -15.74 -20.31 0.46
N TYR A 316 -16.90 -20.18 1.13
CA TYR A 316 -17.00 -19.93 2.57
C TYR A 316 -18.12 -20.78 3.17
N SER A 317 -17.98 -21.13 4.45
CA SER A 317 -19.04 -21.79 5.19
C SER A 317 -19.53 -20.97 6.38
N PHE A 318 -20.80 -21.18 6.76
CA PHE A 318 -21.50 -20.39 7.79
C PHE A 318 -22.26 -21.32 8.74
N ASP A 319 -22.49 -20.84 9.96
CA ASP A 319 -23.25 -21.56 10.98
C ASP A 319 -24.76 -21.61 10.68
N SER A 320 -25.27 -20.64 9.93
CA SER A 320 -26.67 -20.54 9.51
C SER A 320 -26.78 -20.27 8.00
N GLN A 321 -27.96 -20.53 7.45
CA GLN A 321 -28.24 -20.24 6.04
C GLN A 321 -28.22 -18.72 5.82
N ILE A 322 -27.49 -18.31 4.78
CA ILE A 322 -27.52 -16.94 4.27
C ILE A 322 -28.80 -16.72 3.48
N ARG A 323 -29.40 -15.54 3.63
CA ARG A 323 -30.60 -15.10 2.93
C ARG A 323 -30.27 -13.88 2.05
N ILE A 324 -31.07 -13.65 1.04
CA ILE A 324 -31.05 -12.40 0.28
C ILE A 324 -31.30 -11.24 1.25
N GLY A 325 -30.49 -10.18 1.17
CA GLY A 325 -30.49 -9.05 2.09
C GLY A 325 -29.59 -9.21 3.32
N ASP A 326 -29.03 -10.40 3.58
CA ASP A 326 -28.05 -10.56 4.64
C ASP A 326 -26.75 -9.85 4.29
N ARG A 327 -26.14 -9.19 5.28
CA ARG A 327 -24.89 -8.44 5.14
C ARG A 327 -23.69 -9.29 5.50
N LEU A 328 -22.66 -9.15 4.70
CA LEU A 328 -21.36 -9.78 4.90
C LEU A 328 -20.27 -8.72 5.06
N TYR A 329 -19.22 -9.03 5.80
CA TYR A 329 -18.14 -8.10 6.14
C TYR A 329 -16.81 -8.77 5.80
N PHE A 330 -16.26 -8.45 4.63
CA PHE A 330 -14.89 -8.83 4.30
C PHE A 330 -13.95 -7.98 5.13
N GLU A 331 -12.99 -8.62 5.77
CA GLU A 331 -11.99 -8.00 6.63
C GLU A 331 -10.73 -7.68 5.86
N ASP A 332 -9.88 -6.81 6.41
CA ASP A 332 -8.63 -6.35 5.83
C ASP A 332 -8.79 -5.69 4.44
N MET A 333 -9.86 -4.90 4.27
CA MET A 333 -10.23 -4.26 3.01
C MET A 333 -9.89 -2.76 2.96
N ALA A 334 -8.98 -2.27 3.81
CA ALA A 334 -8.44 -0.91 3.70
C ALA A 334 -7.29 -0.82 2.69
N ILE A 335 -6.50 -1.89 2.60
CA ILE A 335 -5.25 -1.95 1.82
C ILE A 335 -5.49 -2.50 0.42
N TYR A 336 -4.86 -1.88 -0.59
CA TYR A 336 -4.91 -2.26 -2.02
C TYR A 336 -6.33 -2.53 -2.57
N SER A 337 -7.37 -2.04 -1.91
CA SER A 337 -8.77 -2.17 -2.31
C SER A 337 -9.31 -0.87 -2.91
N MET A 338 -9.64 0.13 -2.11
CA MET A 338 -10.20 1.40 -2.61
C MET A 338 -9.29 2.15 -3.58
N VAL A 339 -7.96 1.99 -3.48
CA VAL A 339 -6.99 2.58 -4.40
C VAL A 339 -6.94 1.89 -5.77
N LYS A 340 -7.48 0.68 -5.88
CA LYS A 340 -7.53 -0.14 -7.11
C LYS A 340 -8.94 -0.29 -7.69
N THR A 341 -9.94 0.35 -7.12
CA THR A 341 -11.34 0.23 -7.57
C THR A 341 -11.54 0.72 -9.01
N ASN A 342 -12.46 0.09 -9.69
CA ASN A 342 -12.90 0.46 -11.03
C ASN A 342 -14.41 0.29 -11.19
N THR A 343 -14.94 0.70 -12.32
CA THR A 343 -16.38 0.69 -12.62
C THR A 343 -16.71 -0.19 -13.83
N PHE A 344 -16.02 -1.30 -13.99
CA PHE A 344 -16.32 -2.27 -15.04
C PHE A 344 -17.79 -2.71 -14.98
N ASN A 345 -18.43 -2.93 -16.10
CA ASN A 345 -19.87 -3.19 -16.26
C ASN A 345 -20.82 -2.09 -15.72
N GLY A 346 -20.31 -0.90 -15.39
CA GLY A 346 -21.10 0.14 -14.74
C GLY A 346 -21.41 -0.13 -13.27
N ILE A 347 -20.66 -1.03 -12.63
CA ILE A 347 -20.79 -1.30 -11.19
C ILE A 347 -20.43 -0.01 -10.42
N PRO A 348 -21.26 0.43 -9.45
CA PRO A 348 -20.94 1.58 -8.62
C PRO A 348 -19.68 1.38 -7.81
N LEU A 349 -18.89 2.43 -7.61
CA LEU A 349 -17.83 2.40 -6.61
C LEU A 349 -18.43 2.24 -5.21
N PRO A 350 -17.83 1.43 -4.32
CA PRO A 350 -18.26 1.35 -2.93
C PRO A 350 -18.16 2.70 -2.24
N SER A 351 -19.17 3.08 -1.48
CA SER A 351 -19.09 4.25 -0.61
C SER A 351 -17.93 4.11 0.38
N ILE A 352 -17.48 5.21 0.96
CA ILE A 352 -16.41 5.21 1.97
C ILE A 352 -16.93 5.79 3.26
N ALA A 353 -16.78 5.05 4.35
CA ALA A 353 -17.13 5.48 5.70
C ALA A 353 -15.95 5.25 6.66
N VAL A 354 -15.95 6.00 7.75
CA VAL A 354 -14.99 5.84 8.85
C VAL A 354 -15.78 5.50 10.12
N MET A 355 -15.32 4.47 10.80
CA MET A 355 -15.91 3.98 12.06
C MET A 355 -15.03 4.42 13.23
N ASP A 356 -15.62 5.14 14.18
CA ASP A 356 -14.94 5.54 15.41
C ASP A 356 -14.78 4.38 16.40
N LYS A 357 -14.00 4.59 17.46
CA LYS A 357 -13.78 3.59 18.53
C LYS A 357 -15.05 3.16 19.26
N ALA A 358 -16.14 3.92 19.17
CA ALA A 358 -17.45 3.57 19.74
C ALA A 358 -18.34 2.78 18.76
N GLY A 359 -17.84 2.49 17.56
CA GLY A 359 -18.53 1.76 16.51
C GLY A 359 -19.60 2.60 15.78
N ASN A 360 -19.48 3.93 15.80
CA ASN A 360 -20.32 4.81 14.99
C ASN A 360 -19.63 5.12 13.68
N CYS A 361 -20.37 5.02 12.58
CA CYS A 361 -19.86 5.26 11.24
C CYS A 361 -20.25 6.65 10.73
N ARG A 362 -19.27 7.36 10.18
CA ARG A 362 -19.44 8.63 9.48
C ARG A 362 -19.21 8.40 7.99
N MET A 363 -20.19 8.69 7.16
CA MET A 363 -20.03 8.64 5.70
C MET A 363 -19.06 9.74 5.25
N ILE A 364 -18.05 9.36 4.50
CA ILE A 364 -17.02 10.25 3.95
C ILE A 364 -17.33 10.58 2.51
N LYS A 365 -17.65 9.56 1.71
CA LYS A 365 -17.89 9.70 0.28
C LYS A 365 -18.95 8.70 -0.17
N GLU A 366 -19.89 9.21 -0.93
CA GLU A 366 -20.83 8.41 -1.71
C GLU A 366 -20.52 8.66 -3.20
N PHE A 367 -20.64 7.61 -4.00
CA PHE A 367 -20.42 7.67 -5.44
C PHE A 367 -21.73 7.43 -6.18
N GLY A 368 -21.90 8.13 -7.28
CA GLY A 368 -23.10 8.06 -8.11
C GLY A 368 -22.81 7.88 -9.59
N TYR A 369 -23.87 7.98 -10.38
CA TYR A 369 -23.80 7.85 -11.83
C TYR A 369 -22.79 8.79 -12.50
N GLU A 370 -22.63 10.02 -11.98
CA GLU A 370 -21.70 11.01 -12.56
C GLU A 370 -20.24 10.58 -12.39
N ASP A 371 -19.89 9.87 -11.30
CA ASP A 371 -18.54 9.33 -11.10
C ASP A 371 -18.20 8.26 -12.15
N PHE A 372 -19.18 7.47 -12.57
CA PHE A 372 -19.03 6.52 -13.68
C PHE A 372 -18.94 7.24 -15.01
N LYS A 373 -19.92 8.11 -15.32
CA LYS A 373 -20.06 8.77 -16.61
C LYS A 373 -18.88 9.68 -16.95
N ASN A 374 -18.49 10.57 -16.03
CA ASN A 374 -17.46 11.58 -16.26
C ASN A 374 -16.06 10.98 -16.45
N ARG A 375 -15.87 9.70 -16.11
CA ARG A 375 -14.62 8.98 -16.37
C ARG A 375 -14.52 8.48 -17.81
N LEU A 376 -15.61 8.35 -18.51
CA LEU A 376 -15.65 7.70 -19.83
C LEU A 376 -15.60 8.69 -20.99
N SER A 377 -16.10 9.91 -20.81
CA SER A 377 -16.04 10.95 -21.85
C SER A 377 -16.39 12.34 -21.29
#